data_399f649fedda4aca6b4907c6474f2809
#
_entry.id   399f649fedda4aca6b4907c6474f2809
#
_cell.length_a   1.000
_cell.length_b   1.000
_cell.length_c   1.000
_cell.angle_alpha   90.00
_cell.angle_beta   90.00
_cell.angle_gamma   90.00
#
_symmetry.space_group_name_H-M   'P 1'
#
loop_
_entity.id
_entity.type
_entity.pdbx_description
1 polymer ?
#
loop_
_entity_poly.entity_id
_entity_poly.type
_entity_poly.pdbx_seq_one_letter_code
_entity_poly.pdbx_strand_id
1 'polypeptide(L)'
;MKPQKLLRLVSEMLKNSKKSDRELAGILGVSQPTVSRTRARIEKEYIKTYTIIPDFEKLGYQIMAFTFAKTKAYPGNNVAAEITRKSKDWLAKRPNVIFGSDGEGLGKDLVLISFHKKYSAYAEFMRSFAMDWGNYLDNFESFLVSIGAGYKLRDFDLKYLADDI
;
A
#
# COMPACT_ATOMS: atom_id res chain seq x y z
N MET A 1 -16.53 24.94 -2.58
CA MET A 1 -16.11 24.89 -1.16
C MET A 1 -14.70 25.42 -1.07
N LYS A 2 -14.34 26.17 0.00
CA LYS A 2 -12.97 26.67 0.19
C LYS A 2 -11.98 25.48 0.29
N PRO A 3 -10.71 25.60 -0.16
CA PRO A 3 -9.74 24.50 -0.16
C PRO A 3 -9.62 23.79 1.19
N GLN A 4 -9.57 24.53 2.29
CA GLN A 4 -9.53 23.98 3.66
C GLN A 4 -10.71 23.04 4.00
N LYS A 5 -11.94 23.40 3.60
CA LYS A 5 -13.10 22.53 3.86
C LYS A 5 -13.09 21.27 3.00
N LEU A 6 -12.45 21.31 1.82
CA LEU A 6 -12.26 20.15 0.97
C LEU A 6 -11.31 19.16 1.62
N LEU A 7 -10.13 19.64 2.05
CA LEU A 7 -9.14 18.80 2.75
C LEU A 7 -9.73 18.20 4.04
N ARG A 8 -10.47 19.01 4.82
CA ARG A 8 -11.17 18.52 6.01
C ARG A 8 -12.20 17.42 5.68
N LEU A 9 -12.88 17.49 4.52
CA LEU A 9 -13.77 16.41 4.10
C LEU A 9 -12.96 15.14 3.76
N VAL A 10 -11.81 15.24 3.07
CA VAL A 10 -10.91 14.10 2.82
C VAL A 10 -10.44 13.48 4.13
N SER A 11 -9.99 14.31 5.09
CA SER A 11 -9.59 13.88 6.44
C SER A 11 -10.69 13.06 7.14
N GLU A 12 -11.93 13.56 7.15
CA GLU A 12 -13.04 12.84 7.77
C GLU A 12 -13.41 11.54 7.03
N MET A 13 -13.21 11.48 5.70
CA MET A 13 -13.38 10.26 4.92
C MET A 13 -12.24 9.25 5.20
N LEU A 14 -11.02 9.69 5.43
CA LEU A 14 -9.90 8.82 5.86
C LEU A 14 -10.16 8.20 7.24
N LYS A 15 -10.71 8.99 8.18
CA LYS A 15 -11.10 8.49 9.52
C LYS A 15 -12.18 7.41 9.43
N ASN A 16 -13.17 7.61 8.57
CA ASN A 16 -14.23 6.64 8.32
C ASN A 16 -14.96 6.95 7.01
N SER A 17 -14.66 6.17 5.97
CA SER A 17 -15.29 6.33 4.65
C SER A 17 -16.77 5.98 4.60
N LYS A 18 -17.31 5.31 5.63
CA LYS A 18 -18.74 4.96 5.74
C LYS A 18 -19.61 6.09 6.28
N LYS A 19 -19.03 7.21 6.76
CA LYS A 19 -19.84 8.36 7.20
C LYS A 19 -20.76 8.83 6.07
N SER A 20 -22.03 9.01 6.41
CA SER A 20 -23.02 9.57 5.51
C SER A 20 -22.77 11.06 5.23
N ASP A 21 -23.29 11.57 4.12
CA ASP A 21 -23.20 12.99 3.78
C ASP A 21 -23.86 13.88 4.83
N ARG A 22 -24.89 13.37 5.53
CA ARG A 22 -25.56 14.07 6.63
C ARG A 22 -24.64 14.24 7.85
N GLU A 23 -23.95 13.18 8.24
CA GLU A 23 -22.97 13.22 9.34
C GLU A 23 -21.82 14.17 9.01
N LEU A 24 -21.28 14.06 7.80
CA LEU A 24 -20.20 14.93 7.31
C LEU A 24 -20.64 16.40 7.23
N ALA A 25 -21.89 16.67 6.85
CA ALA A 25 -22.46 18.01 6.84
C ALA A 25 -22.47 18.65 8.23
N GLY A 26 -22.87 17.87 9.25
CA GLY A 26 -22.83 18.31 10.65
C GLY A 26 -21.40 18.63 11.12
N ILE A 27 -20.43 17.74 10.82
CA ILE A 27 -19.02 17.91 11.20
C ILE A 27 -18.40 19.16 10.55
N LEU A 28 -18.73 19.39 9.28
CA LEU A 28 -18.15 20.48 8.47
C LEU A 28 -18.87 21.82 8.60
N GLY A 29 -20.05 21.85 9.23
CA GLY A 29 -20.88 23.03 9.31
C GLY A 29 -21.33 23.55 7.94
N VAL A 30 -21.79 22.64 7.06
CA VAL A 30 -22.29 22.94 5.71
C VAL A 30 -23.56 22.14 5.43
N SER A 31 -24.28 22.46 4.35
CA SER A 31 -25.48 21.69 3.95
C SER A 31 -25.12 20.32 3.36
N GLN A 32 -25.98 19.32 3.54
CA GLN A 32 -25.81 17.98 2.95
C GLN A 32 -25.62 18.03 1.41
N PRO A 33 -26.37 18.80 0.62
CA PRO A 33 -26.14 18.92 -0.83
C PRO A 33 -24.75 19.48 -1.17
N THR A 34 -24.17 20.32 -0.30
CA THR A 34 -22.81 20.82 -0.48
C THR A 34 -21.78 19.71 -0.26
N VAL A 35 -21.99 18.85 0.76
CA VAL A 35 -21.15 17.68 0.99
C VAL A 35 -21.23 16.73 -0.19
N SER A 36 -22.44 16.36 -0.63
CA SER A 36 -22.67 15.41 -1.72
C SER A 36 -21.94 15.83 -3.00
N ARG A 37 -22.10 17.10 -3.42
CA ARG A 37 -21.38 17.62 -4.59
C ARG A 37 -19.87 17.64 -4.42
N THR A 38 -19.38 17.94 -3.21
CA THR A 38 -17.95 17.99 -2.94
C THR A 38 -17.35 16.60 -2.87
N ARG A 39 -18.07 15.64 -2.26
CA ARG A 39 -17.67 14.22 -2.24
C ARG A 39 -17.52 13.69 -3.66
N ALA A 40 -18.50 13.89 -4.53
CA ALA A 40 -18.43 13.45 -5.93
C ALA A 40 -17.21 14.03 -6.67
N ARG A 41 -16.85 15.29 -6.38
CA ARG A 41 -15.62 15.89 -6.93
C ARG A 41 -14.35 15.25 -6.34
N ILE A 42 -14.29 15.04 -5.02
CA ILE A 42 -13.17 14.41 -4.34
C ILE A 42 -12.95 12.98 -4.86
N GLU A 43 -14.03 12.22 -5.03
CA GLU A 43 -14.00 10.86 -5.56
C GLU A 43 -13.39 10.82 -6.97
N LYS A 44 -13.66 11.82 -7.78
CA LYS A 44 -13.11 11.93 -9.14
C LYS A 44 -11.65 12.40 -9.18
N GLU A 45 -11.28 13.35 -8.30
CA GLU A 45 -10.01 14.09 -8.42
C GLU A 45 -8.93 13.60 -7.44
N TYR A 46 -9.32 13.07 -6.27
CA TYR A 46 -8.41 12.76 -5.16
C TYR A 46 -8.46 11.30 -4.69
N ILE A 47 -9.57 10.59 -4.92
CA ILE A 47 -9.71 9.20 -4.48
C ILE A 47 -9.38 8.26 -5.63
N LYS A 48 -8.32 7.47 -5.45
CA LYS A 48 -7.93 6.47 -6.44
C LYS A 48 -8.84 5.23 -6.39
N THR A 49 -9.21 4.81 -5.18
CA THR A 49 -10.03 3.62 -4.95
C THR A 49 -10.60 3.62 -3.53
N TYR A 50 -11.70 2.89 -3.32
CA TYR A 50 -12.21 2.54 -2.00
C TYR A 50 -11.82 1.10 -1.67
N THR A 51 -11.35 0.89 -0.46
CA THR A 51 -11.02 -0.44 0.05
C THR A 51 -11.30 -0.50 1.55
N ILE A 52 -11.11 -1.67 2.13
CA ILE A 52 -11.12 -1.88 3.56
C ILE A 52 -9.74 -2.30 4.03
N ILE A 53 -9.41 -2.00 5.28
CA ILE A 53 -8.27 -2.60 5.95
C ILE A 53 -8.82 -3.74 6.81
N PRO A 54 -8.56 -5.01 6.44
CA PRO A 54 -9.07 -6.14 7.17
C PRO A 54 -8.27 -6.39 8.45
N ASP A 55 -8.85 -7.14 9.36
CA ASP A 55 -8.10 -7.77 10.44
C ASP A 55 -7.29 -8.94 9.83
N PHE A 56 -6.03 -8.65 9.52
CA PHE A 56 -5.14 -9.60 8.84
C PHE A 56 -4.92 -10.88 9.65
N GLU A 57 -4.90 -10.79 10.99
CA GLU A 57 -4.75 -11.94 11.88
C GLU A 57 -5.96 -12.86 11.79
N LYS A 58 -7.18 -12.31 11.83
CA LYS A 58 -8.42 -13.10 11.66
C LYS A 58 -8.54 -13.73 10.28
N LEU A 59 -7.91 -13.11 9.26
CA LEU A 59 -7.80 -13.72 7.93
C LEU A 59 -6.67 -14.75 7.85
N GLY A 60 -5.97 -15.02 8.95
CA GLY A 60 -4.93 -16.03 9.07
C GLY A 60 -3.57 -15.60 8.51
N TYR A 61 -3.32 -14.32 8.31
CA TYR A 61 -1.99 -13.82 7.99
C TYR A 61 -1.14 -13.72 9.25
N GLN A 62 0.09 -14.21 9.19
CA GLN A 62 1.02 -14.20 10.32
C GLN A 62 2.21 -13.27 10.09
N ILE A 63 2.56 -13.01 8.83
CA ILE A 63 3.77 -12.27 8.46
C ILE A 63 3.43 -11.19 7.43
N MET A 64 3.92 -9.99 7.70
CA MET A 64 4.11 -8.93 6.71
C MET A 64 5.62 -8.79 6.46
N ALA A 65 6.05 -8.97 5.21
CA ALA A 65 7.45 -8.89 4.81
C ALA A 65 7.71 -7.61 4.02
N PHE A 66 8.75 -6.89 4.42
CA PHE A 66 9.36 -5.80 3.66
C PHE A 66 10.61 -6.35 2.99
N THR A 67 10.56 -6.60 1.70
CA THR A 67 11.69 -7.16 0.96
C THR A 67 12.35 -6.04 0.18
N PHE A 68 13.63 -5.84 0.42
CA PHE A 68 14.47 -4.87 -0.26
C PHE A 68 15.43 -5.59 -1.20
N ALA A 69 15.64 -5.08 -2.39
CA ALA A 69 16.55 -5.67 -3.34
C ALA A 69 17.47 -4.62 -3.97
N LYS A 70 18.66 -5.06 -4.38
CA LYS A 70 19.61 -4.29 -5.17
C LYS A 70 19.64 -4.85 -6.58
N THR A 71 19.41 -4.00 -7.57
CA THR A 71 19.58 -4.40 -8.97
C THR A 71 21.07 -4.53 -9.32
N LYS A 72 21.40 -5.49 -10.16
CA LYS A 72 22.67 -5.50 -10.88
C LYS A 72 22.70 -4.28 -11.80
N ALA A 73 23.86 -3.92 -12.33
CA ALA A 73 24.04 -2.70 -13.13
C ALA A 73 22.82 -2.36 -14.02
N TYR A 74 22.44 -1.09 -14.01
CA TYR A 74 21.26 -0.59 -14.74
C TYR A 74 21.37 -0.97 -16.22
N PRO A 75 20.45 -1.76 -16.76
CA PRO A 75 20.46 -2.13 -18.17
C PRO A 75 20.11 -0.91 -19.03
N GLY A 76 20.59 -0.87 -20.25
CA GLY A 76 20.19 0.16 -21.22
C GLY A 76 18.66 0.25 -21.39
N ASN A 77 18.15 1.38 -21.88
CA ASN A 77 16.72 1.74 -21.90
C ASN A 77 15.76 0.65 -22.42
N ASN A 78 16.15 -0.12 -23.42
CA ASN A 78 15.31 -1.19 -23.99
C ASN A 78 15.13 -2.38 -23.01
N VAL A 79 16.18 -2.72 -22.27
CA VAL A 79 16.14 -3.80 -21.27
C VAL A 79 15.37 -3.35 -20.03
N ALA A 80 15.47 -2.08 -19.66
CA ALA A 80 14.69 -1.50 -18.56
C ALA A 80 13.17 -1.60 -18.81
N ALA A 81 12.72 -1.31 -20.01
CA ALA A 81 11.31 -1.43 -20.40
C ALA A 81 10.81 -2.89 -20.32
N GLU A 82 11.63 -3.84 -20.75
CA GLU A 82 11.32 -5.27 -20.68
C GLU A 82 11.23 -5.75 -19.23
N ILE A 83 12.19 -5.37 -18.37
CA ILE A 83 12.18 -5.69 -16.95
C ILE A 83 10.93 -5.10 -16.29
N THR A 84 10.57 -3.86 -16.57
CA THR A 84 9.37 -3.22 -16.04
C THR A 84 8.11 -4.00 -16.41
N ARG A 85 7.98 -4.42 -17.68
CA ARG A 85 6.85 -5.25 -18.14
C ARG A 85 6.82 -6.59 -17.41
N LYS A 86 7.96 -7.29 -17.36
CA LYS A 86 8.11 -8.57 -16.66
C LYS A 86 7.75 -8.44 -15.16
N SER A 87 8.14 -7.33 -14.51
CA SER A 87 7.80 -7.05 -13.11
C SER A 87 6.30 -6.91 -12.90
N LYS A 88 5.61 -6.15 -13.77
CA LYS A 88 4.15 -6.01 -13.71
C LYS A 88 3.42 -7.34 -13.91
N ASP A 89 3.83 -8.14 -14.88
CA ASP A 89 3.26 -9.45 -15.16
C ASP A 89 3.52 -10.44 -14.01
N TRP A 90 4.69 -10.34 -13.36
CA TRP A 90 5.05 -11.14 -12.21
C TRP A 90 4.22 -10.77 -10.99
N LEU A 91 4.05 -9.47 -10.71
CA LEU A 91 3.22 -8.95 -9.60
C LEU A 91 1.74 -9.30 -9.78
N ALA A 92 1.22 -9.23 -11.00
CA ALA A 92 -0.17 -9.58 -11.30
C ALA A 92 -0.55 -11.02 -10.91
N LYS A 93 0.43 -11.93 -10.87
CA LYS A 93 0.26 -13.33 -10.45
C LYS A 93 0.46 -13.57 -8.95
N ARG A 94 0.73 -12.51 -8.16
CA ARG A 94 1.09 -12.61 -6.73
C ARG A 94 0.22 -11.69 -5.89
N PRO A 95 -1.04 -12.08 -5.61
CA PRO A 95 -2.00 -11.25 -4.89
C PRO A 95 -1.59 -10.96 -3.43
N ASN A 96 -0.61 -11.69 -2.90
CA ASN A 96 -0.04 -11.45 -1.58
C ASN A 96 0.97 -10.28 -1.56
N VAL A 97 1.41 -9.77 -2.72
CA VAL A 97 2.25 -8.57 -2.82
C VAL A 97 1.33 -7.37 -3.00
N ILE A 98 1.26 -6.51 -2.01
CA ILE A 98 0.35 -5.36 -1.99
C ILE A 98 1.01 -4.06 -2.46
N PHE A 99 2.34 -4.01 -2.46
CA PHE A 99 3.12 -2.86 -2.91
C PHE A 99 4.44 -3.32 -3.51
N GLY A 100 4.87 -2.64 -4.56
CA GLY A 100 6.20 -2.80 -5.15
C GLY A 100 6.58 -1.52 -5.88
N SER A 101 7.80 -1.04 -5.63
CA SER A 101 8.31 0.19 -6.23
C SER A 101 9.83 0.20 -6.26
N ASP A 102 10.36 0.94 -7.22
CA ASP A 102 11.72 1.44 -7.14
C ASP A 102 11.82 2.48 -6.00
N GLY A 103 13.01 2.64 -5.44
CA GLY A 103 13.28 3.57 -4.36
C GLY A 103 14.77 3.66 -4.08
N GLU A 104 15.16 4.49 -3.12
CA GLU A 104 16.55 4.67 -2.70
C GLU A 104 16.66 4.57 -1.18
N GLY A 105 17.60 3.76 -0.70
CA GLY A 105 17.90 3.62 0.73
C GLY A 105 18.46 2.25 1.08
N LEU A 106 19.14 2.16 2.21
CA LEU A 106 19.75 0.92 2.71
C LEU A 106 20.70 0.21 1.71
N GLY A 107 21.25 0.94 0.74
CA GLY A 107 22.01 0.35 -0.37
C GLY A 107 21.17 -0.50 -1.34
N LYS A 108 19.85 -0.31 -1.34
CA LYS A 108 18.85 -0.99 -2.18
C LYS A 108 18.15 0.03 -3.06
N ASP A 109 17.54 -0.44 -4.12
CA ASP A 109 16.83 0.37 -5.12
C ASP A 109 15.44 -0.19 -5.47
N LEU A 110 14.98 -1.22 -4.75
CA LEU A 110 13.65 -1.80 -4.90
C LEU A 110 13.10 -2.22 -3.54
N VAL A 111 11.80 -2.02 -3.35
CA VAL A 111 11.05 -2.50 -2.18
C VAL A 111 9.77 -3.22 -2.60
N LEU A 112 9.45 -4.31 -1.91
CA LEU A 112 8.18 -5.03 -1.98
C LEU A 112 7.57 -5.14 -0.58
N ILE A 113 6.25 -5.04 -0.47
CA ILE A 113 5.50 -5.37 0.74
C ILE A 113 4.57 -6.53 0.43
N SER A 114 4.70 -7.62 1.18
CA SER A 114 3.91 -8.83 0.98
C SER A 114 3.38 -9.41 2.28
N PHE A 115 2.23 -10.09 2.18
CA PHE A 115 1.59 -10.77 3.31
C PHE A 115 1.64 -12.28 3.14
N HIS A 116 1.91 -13.01 4.23
CA HIS A 116 2.04 -14.46 4.21
C HIS A 116 1.29 -15.10 5.37
N LYS A 117 0.61 -16.22 5.09
CA LYS A 117 -0.15 -16.99 6.09
C LYS A 117 0.74 -17.66 7.14
N LYS A 118 1.98 -18.02 6.76
CA LYS A 118 2.95 -18.71 7.62
C LYS A 118 4.35 -18.54 7.06
N TYR A 119 5.36 -18.83 7.89
CA TYR A 119 6.77 -18.69 7.49
C TYR A 119 7.13 -19.57 6.28
N SER A 120 6.59 -20.79 6.18
CA SER A 120 6.87 -21.65 5.02
C SER A 120 6.37 -21.06 3.69
N ALA A 121 5.22 -20.36 3.70
CA ALA A 121 4.71 -19.65 2.51
C ALA A 121 5.61 -18.46 2.14
N TYR A 122 6.12 -17.72 3.13
CA TYR A 122 7.13 -16.69 2.89
C TYR A 122 8.43 -17.28 2.31
N ALA A 123 8.95 -18.37 2.90
CA ALA A 123 10.17 -18.99 2.42
C ALA A 123 10.04 -19.55 0.98
N GLU A 124 8.87 -20.06 0.61
CA GLU A 124 8.56 -20.48 -0.75
C GLU A 124 8.48 -19.30 -1.70
N PHE A 125 7.84 -18.21 -1.30
CA PHE A 125 7.80 -16.96 -2.05
C PHE A 125 9.22 -16.44 -2.33
N MET A 126 10.11 -16.43 -1.32
CA MET A 126 11.48 -15.96 -1.48
C MET A 126 12.32 -16.87 -2.39
N ARG A 127 12.12 -18.19 -2.34
CA ARG A 127 12.75 -19.11 -3.30
C ARG A 127 12.30 -18.82 -4.73
N SER A 128 10.99 -18.66 -4.96
CA SER A 128 10.46 -18.28 -6.28
C SER A 128 11.00 -16.93 -6.73
N PHE A 129 11.05 -15.95 -5.83
CA PHE A 129 11.61 -14.64 -6.12
C PHE A 129 13.08 -14.71 -6.56
N ALA A 130 13.89 -15.49 -5.85
CA ALA A 130 15.29 -15.72 -6.20
C ALA A 130 15.44 -16.41 -7.57
N MET A 131 14.61 -17.38 -7.88
CA MET A 131 14.62 -18.09 -9.18
C MET A 131 14.23 -17.16 -10.33
N ASP A 132 13.18 -16.33 -10.12
CA ASP A 132 12.64 -15.48 -11.19
C ASP A 132 13.51 -14.23 -11.45
N TRP A 133 14.19 -13.72 -10.40
CA TRP A 133 14.85 -12.42 -10.42
C TRP A 133 16.36 -12.46 -10.12
N GLY A 134 16.93 -13.58 -9.72
CA GLY A 134 18.35 -13.68 -9.35
C GLY A 134 19.34 -13.29 -10.45
N ASN A 135 18.95 -13.34 -11.72
CA ASN A 135 19.76 -12.84 -12.82
C ASN A 135 19.83 -11.30 -12.90
N TYR A 136 18.82 -10.61 -12.34
CA TYR A 136 18.67 -9.15 -12.40
C TYR A 136 19.05 -8.47 -11.07
N LEU A 137 18.99 -9.23 -9.96
CA LEU A 137 19.25 -8.73 -8.63
C LEU A 137 20.63 -9.18 -8.15
N ASP A 138 21.37 -8.26 -7.53
CA ASP A 138 22.65 -8.52 -6.88
C ASP A 138 22.41 -9.17 -5.51
N ASN A 139 21.57 -8.55 -4.69
CA ASN A 139 21.14 -9.11 -3.42
C ASN A 139 19.72 -8.67 -3.06
N PHE A 140 19.11 -9.42 -2.15
CA PHE A 140 17.80 -9.06 -1.57
C PHE A 140 17.71 -9.57 -0.13
N GLU A 141 17.03 -8.81 0.70
CA GLU A 141 16.86 -9.06 2.12
C GLU A 141 15.43 -8.71 2.53
N SER A 142 14.92 -9.35 3.59
CA SER A 142 13.59 -9.04 4.09
C SER A 142 13.60 -8.74 5.57
N PHE A 143 12.85 -7.71 5.94
CA PHE A 143 12.46 -7.43 7.31
C PHE A 143 11.08 -8.02 7.55
N LEU A 144 10.97 -8.96 8.49
CA LEU A 144 9.72 -9.66 8.78
C LEU A 144 9.04 -9.08 10.01
N VAL A 145 7.78 -8.73 9.87
CA VAL A 145 6.91 -8.28 10.94
C VAL A 145 5.89 -9.37 11.24
N SER A 146 5.84 -9.85 12.49
CA SER A 146 4.79 -10.74 12.94
C SER A 146 3.49 -9.96 13.16
N ILE A 147 2.40 -10.36 12.50
CA ILE A 147 1.11 -9.67 12.56
C ILE A 147 0.41 -9.90 13.90
N GLY A 148 0.47 -11.13 14.44
CA GLY A 148 -0.19 -11.53 15.69
C GLY A 148 0.64 -11.29 16.96
N ALA A 149 1.90 -10.84 16.85
CA ALA A 149 2.71 -10.55 18.02
C ALA A 149 2.24 -9.25 18.69
N GLY A 150 2.01 -9.29 20.00
CA GLY A 150 1.53 -8.14 20.80
C GLY A 150 2.47 -6.93 20.90
N TYR A 151 3.41 -6.80 19.99
CA TYR A 151 4.44 -5.74 19.98
C TYR A 151 4.20 -4.65 18.94
N LYS A 152 2.98 -4.57 18.38
CA LYS A 152 2.64 -3.50 17.43
C LYS A 152 2.65 -2.16 18.17
N LEU A 153 3.42 -1.21 17.66
CA LEU A 153 3.42 0.17 18.12
C LEU A 153 2.20 0.95 17.61
N ARG A 154 1.75 0.59 16.38
CA ARG A 154 0.58 1.15 15.71
C ARG A 154 0.07 0.16 14.66
N ASP A 155 -1.24 -0.02 14.57
CA ASP A 155 -1.84 -0.83 13.51
C ASP A 155 -1.64 -0.18 12.14
N PHE A 156 -1.56 -1.00 11.10
CA PHE A 156 -1.55 -0.52 9.72
C PHE A 156 -2.92 0.06 9.36
N ASP A 157 -2.99 1.38 9.24
CA ASP A 157 -4.22 2.09 8.90
C ASP A 157 -3.90 3.47 8.29
N LEU A 158 -4.63 3.86 7.28
CA LEU A 158 -4.49 5.16 6.63
C LEU A 158 -5.19 6.29 7.39
N LYS A 159 -6.05 5.98 8.37
CA LYS A 159 -6.77 6.99 9.18
C LYS A 159 -5.82 7.96 9.90
N TYR A 160 -4.60 7.53 10.18
CA TYR A 160 -3.60 8.37 10.85
C TYR A 160 -3.13 9.54 9.99
N LEU A 161 -3.20 9.42 8.66
CA LEU A 161 -2.90 10.53 7.76
C LEU A 161 -3.97 11.62 7.79
N ALA A 162 -5.14 11.34 8.36
CA ALA A 162 -6.23 12.29 8.43
C ALA A 162 -5.90 13.54 9.27
N ASP A 163 -4.98 13.44 10.20
CA ASP A 163 -4.57 14.55 11.07
C ASP A 163 -3.37 15.34 10.49
N ASP A 164 -2.81 14.88 9.36
CA ASP A 164 -1.70 15.52 8.64
C ASP A 164 -2.18 16.31 7.39
N ILE A 165 -3.45 16.20 7.04
CA ILE A 165 -4.10 16.88 5.89
C ILE A 165 -4.78 18.20 6.35
#